data_13934ef136decd2d04b6b4d76ed1e2bd
#
_entry.id   13934ef136decd2d04b6b4d76ed1e2bd
#
_cell.length_a   1.000
_cell.length_b   1.000
_cell.length_c   1.000
_cell.angle_alpha   90.00
_cell.angle_beta   90.00
_cell.angle_gamma   90.00
#
_symmetry.space_group_name_H-M   'P 1'
#
loop_
_entity.id
_entity.type
_entity.pdbx_description
1 polymer ?
#
loop_
_entity_poly.entity_id
_entity_poly.type
_entity_poly.pdbx_seq_one_letter_code
_entity_poly.pdbx_strand_id
1 'polypeptide(L)'
;MPDYPIIPFIEGDGIGPDIWAASQRVIDAAVEHTYHGARKIEWLEVLCGEKSFNKNGEWLPEETLETLSSHLVGIKGPLTTPIGGGIRSLNVALRKELDLYACVRPVRWFRGTPAALMHAELSPFTGHI
;
A
#
# COMPACT_ATOMS: atom_id res chain seq x y z
N MET A 1 3.75 7.41 19.45
CA MET A 1 3.65 6.12 18.74
C MET A 1 4.24 5.07 19.68
N PRO A 2 3.58 3.93 19.90
CA PRO A 2 4.11 2.88 20.77
C PRO A 2 5.42 2.32 20.20
N ASP A 3 6.22 1.66 21.06
CA ASP A 3 7.50 1.07 20.63
C ASP A 3 7.31 -0.15 19.72
N TYR A 4 6.13 -0.77 19.80
CA TYR A 4 5.68 -1.90 18.98
C TYR A 4 4.35 -1.55 18.30
N PRO A 5 4.35 -0.72 17.24
CA PRO A 5 3.14 -0.39 16.52
C PRO A 5 2.65 -1.61 15.72
N ILE A 6 1.35 -1.87 15.79
CA ILE A 6 0.69 -2.83 14.92
C ILE A 6 0.36 -2.12 13.60
N ILE A 7 0.84 -2.66 12.48
CA ILE A 7 0.54 -2.15 11.14
C ILE A 7 -0.15 -3.24 10.34
N PRO A 8 -1.45 -3.10 10.04
CA PRO A 8 -2.14 -4.02 9.17
C PRO A 8 -1.62 -3.92 7.74
N PHE A 9 -1.56 -5.07 7.07
CA PHE A 9 -1.18 -5.11 5.67
C PHE A 9 -2.05 -6.06 4.86
N ILE A 10 -2.28 -5.68 3.60
CA ILE A 10 -2.84 -6.52 2.56
C ILE A 10 -1.68 -6.93 1.66
N GLU A 11 -1.37 -8.22 1.61
CA GLU A 11 -0.30 -8.77 0.78
C GLU A 11 -0.52 -8.46 -0.71
N GLY A 12 -1.77 -8.58 -1.16
CA GLY A 12 -2.19 -8.33 -2.53
C GLY A 12 -2.18 -9.56 -3.40
N ASP A 13 -2.53 -9.35 -4.68
CA ASP A 13 -2.69 -10.39 -5.68
C ASP A 13 -1.48 -10.45 -6.63
N GLY A 14 -1.35 -11.55 -7.37
CA GLY A 14 -0.32 -11.73 -8.39
C GLY A 14 1.10 -11.61 -7.84
N ILE A 15 1.81 -10.53 -8.18
CA ILE A 15 3.18 -10.25 -7.69
C ILE A 15 3.21 -9.69 -6.27
N GLY A 16 2.05 -9.50 -5.64
CA GLY A 16 1.91 -8.93 -4.30
C GLY A 16 2.75 -9.64 -3.23
N PRO A 17 2.67 -10.97 -3.10
CA PRO A 17 3.45 -11.73 -2.12
C PRO A 17 4.96 -11.51 -2.24
N ASP A 18 5.51 -11.52 -3.45
CA ASP A 18 6.95 -11.30 -3.69
C ASP A 18 7.38 -9.89 -3.30
N ILE A 19 6.57 -8.89 -3.70
CA ILE A 19 6.81 -7.49 -3.34
C ILE A 19 6.72 -7.30 -1.83
N TRP A 20 5.71 -7.90 -1.20
CA TRP A 20 5.53 -7.79 0.24
C TRP A 20 6.69 -8.41 1.01
N ALA A 21 7.09 -9.62 0.66
CA ALA A 21 8.22 -10.30 1.31
C ALA A 21 9.52 -9.48 1.24
N ALA A 22 9.79 -8.85 0.09
CA ALA A 22 10.95 -7.97 -0.07
C ALA A 22 10.79 -6.67 0.74
N SER A 23 9.62 -6.04 0.69
CA SER A 23 9.33 -4.77 1.39
C SER A 23 9.42 -4.92 2.89
N GLN A 24 8.83 -5.98 3.44
CA GLN A 24 8.87 -6.27 4.87
C GLN A 24 10.31 -6.39 5.37
N ARG A 25 11.16 -7.13 4.66
CA ARG A 25 12.58 -7.28 5.02
C ARG A 25 13.32 -5.93 5.03
N VAL A 26 13.04 -5.07 4.07
CA VAL A 26 13.67 -3.75 3.99
C VAL A 26 13.19 -2.85 5.12
N ILE A 27 11.90 -2.84 5.41
CA ILE A 27 11.33 -2.03 6.49
C ILE A 27 11.84 -2.50 7.85
N ASP A 28 11.82 -3.82 8.11
CA ASP A 28 12.30 -4.40 9.36
C ASP A 28 13.79 -4.08 9.57
N ALA A 29 14.62 -4.22 8.53
CA ALA A 29 16.04 -3.88 8.59
C ALA A 29 16.28 -2.38 8.85
N ALA A 30 15.46 -1.51 8.26
CA ALA A 30 15.55 -0.07 8.48
C ALA A 30 15.18 0.32 9.92
N VAL A 31 14.12 -0.30 10.47
CA VAL A 31 13.71 -0.10 11.86
C VAL A 31 14.77 -0.61 12.82
N GLU A 32 15.30 -1.81 12.59
CA GLU A 32 16.38 -2.38 13.41
C GLU A 32 17.63 -1.49 13.38
N HIS A 33 18.05 -1.04 12.18
CA HIS A 33 19.20 -0.16 12.04
C HIS A 33 19.03 1.17 12.77
N THR A 34 17.82 1.73 12.74
CA THR A 34 17.54 3.05 13.31
C THR A 34 17.38 3.00 14.83
N TYR A 35 16.73 1.98 15.33
CA TYR A 35 16.35 1.88 16.74
C TYR A 35 17.12 0.84 17.55
N HIS A 36 18.07 0.12 16.92
CA HIS A 36 18.95 -0.84 17.58
C HIS A 36 18.20 -1.86 18.46
N GLY A 37 17.09 -2.39 17.96
CA GLY A 37 16.25 -3.35 18.66
C GLY A 37 15.27 -2.77 19.69
N ALA A 38 15.32 -1.46 19.95
CA ALA A 38 14.40 -0.82 20.91
C ALA A 38 12.96 -0.72 20.38
N ARG A 39 12.77 -0.83 19.07
CA ARG A 39 11.46 -0.78 18.44
C ARG A 39 11.32 -1.85 17.35
N LYS A 40 10.09 -2.31 17.15
CA LYS A 40 9.76 -3.30 16.13
C LYS A 40 8.34 -3.08 15.65
N ILE A 41 8.08 -3.34 14.38
CA ILE A 41 6.72 -3.34 13.83
C ILE A 41 6.11 -4.74 14.02
N GLU A 42 4.90 -4.76 14.55
CA GLU A 42 4.06 -5.96 14.58
C GLU A 42 3.16 -5.95 13.34
N TRP A 43 3.41 -6.89 12.44
CA TRP A 43 2.69 -6.99 11.18
C TRP A 43 1.40 -7.78 11.35
N LEU A 44 0.26 -7.20 10.95
CA LEU A 44 -1.06 -7.83 11.01
C LEU A 44 -1.60 -8.04 9.60
N GLU A 45 -1.61 -9.28 9.12
CA GLU A 45 -2.21 -9.57 7.81
C GLU A 45 -3.74 -9.44 7.86
N VAL A 46 -4.29 -8.67 6.91
CA VAL A 46 -5.73 -8.57 6.65
C VAL A 46 -6.01 -8.98 5.20
N LEU A 47 -7.12 -9.66 4.99
CA LEU A 47 -7.44 -10.28 3.71
C LEU A 47 -8.20 -9.33 2.80
N CYS A 48 -7.77 -9.25 1.54
CA CYS A 48 -8.49 -8.56 0.46
C CYS A 48 -8.04 -9.13 -0.89
N GLY A 49 -8.89 -9.06 -1.91
CA GLY A 49 -8.59 -9.55 -3.25
C GLY A 49 -8.82 -11.05 -3.41
N GLU A 50 -8.07 -11.67 -4.31
CA GLU A 50 -8.21 -13.09 -4.66
C GLU A 50 -7.96 -14.01 -3.47
N LYS A 51 -6.97 -13.69 -2.62
CA LYS A 51 -6.66 -14.46 -1.41
C LYS A 51 -7.87 -14.49 -0.45
N SER A 52 -8.55 -13.36 -0.29
CA SER A 52 -9.75 -13.26 0.52
C SER A 52 -10.90 -14.06 -0.08
N PHE A 53 -11.14 -13.88 -1.37
CA PHE A 53 -12.23 -14.57 -2.06
C PHE A 53 -12.07 -16.09 -2.02
N ASN A 54 -10.86 -16.59 -2.25
CA ASN A 54 -10.56 -18.02 -2.20
C ASN A 54 -10.74 -18.64 -0.80
N LYS A 55 -10.53 -17.84 0.26
CA LYS A 55 -10.63 -18.30 1.63
C LYS A 55 -12.03 -18.13 2.22
N ASN A 56 -12.66 -17.00 1.97
CA ASN A 56 -13.89 -16.59 2.65
C ASN A 56 -15.08 -16.38 1.70
N GLY A 57 -14.88 -16.42 0.37
CA GLY A 57 -15.91 -16.10 -0.62
C GLY A 57 -16.18 -14.60 -0.80
N GLU A 58 -15.43 -13.74 -0.13
CA GLU A 58 -15.59 -12.28 -0.16
C GLU A 58 -14.31 -11.59 -0.63
N TRP A 59 -14.45 -10.63 -1.54
CA TRP A 59 -13.32 -9.86 -2.08
C TRP A 59 -12.78 -8.83 -1.09
N LEU A 60 -13.63 -8.25 -0.27
CA LEU A 60 -13.29 -7.23 0.73
C LEU A 60 -14.16 -7.45 1.97
N PRO A 61 -13.69 -8.23 2.94
CA PRO A 61 -14.39 -8.44 4.20
C PRO A 61 -14.52 -7.16 5.01
N GLU A 62 -15.64 -7.02 5.73
CA GLU A 62 -15.87 -5.88 6.62
C GLU A 62 -14.82 -5.79 7.74
N GLU A 63 -14.40 -6.92 8.29
CA GLU A 63 -13.33 -7.02 9.27
C GLU A 63 -12.02 -6.35 8.80
N THR A 64 -11.71 -6.45 7.50
CA THR A 64 -10.54 -5.79 6.91
C THR A 64 -10.69 -4.27 6.94
N LEU A 65 -11.86 -3.74 6.64
CA LEU A 65 -12.16 -2.31 6.70
C LEU A 65 -12.08 -1.78 8.13
N GLU A 66 -12.70 -2.48 9.08
CA GLU A 66 -12.66 -2.14 10.49
C GLU A 66 -11.23 -2.13 11.03
N THR A 67 -10.43 -3.16 10.69
CA THR A 67 -9.04 -3.23 11.11
C THR A 67 -8.21 -2.08 10.54
N LEU A 68 -8.31 -1.80 9.24
CA LEU A 68 -7.60 -0.69 8.62
C LEU A 68 -8.02 0.66 9.20
N SER A 69 -9.31 0.87 9.46
CA SER A 69 -9.84 2.09 10.05
C SER A 69 -9.33 2.32 11.48
N SER A 70 -9.26 1.27 12.28
CA SER A 70 -8.84 1.36 13.69
C SER A 70 -7.34 1.60 13.88
N HIS A 71 -6.49 1.25 12.91
CA HIS A 71 -5.04 1.34 13.04
C HIS A 71 -4.42 2.60 12.40
N LEU A 72 -5.17 3.46 11.76
CA LEU A 72 -4.74 4.74 11.13
C LEU A 72 -3.69 4.62 10.03
N VAL A 73 -2.89 3.58 10.00
CA VAL A 73 -1.84 3.30 9.01
C VAL A 73 -1.98 1.86 8.56
N GLY A 74 -1.96 1.64 7.25
CA GLY A 74 -1.96 0.31 6.67
C GLY A 74 -1.15 0.28 5.38
N ILE A 75 -0.63 -0.89 5.03
CA ILE A 75 0.10 -1.13 3.79
C ILE A 75 -0.74 -2.02 2.90
N LYS A 76 -0.80 -1.69 1.62
CA LYS A 76 -1.56 -2.45 0.63
C LYS A 76 -0.71 -2.81 -0.58
N GLY A 77 -0.63 -4.09 -0.86
CA GLY A 77 -0.10 -4.62 -2.11
C GLY A 77 -1.03 -4.41 -3.31
N PRO A 78 -0.64 -4.83 -4.51
CA PRO A 78 -1.48 -4.72 -5.70
C PRO A 78 -2.75 -5.57 -5.54
N LEU A 79 -3.89 -5.08 -6.03
CA LEU A 79 -5.15 -5.82 -6.03
C LEU A 79 -5.68 -5.95 -7.46
N THR A 80 -6.00 -7.16 -7.85
CA THR A 80 -6.63 -7.48 -9.12
C THR A 80 -8.10 -7.05 -9.09
N THR A 81 -8.56 -6.42 -10.14
CA THR A 81 -10.00 -6.16 -10.33
C THR A 81 -10.56 -7.27 -11.20
N PRO A 82 -11.52 -8.07 -10.72
CA PRO A 82 -12.14 -9.12 -11.52
C PRO A 82 -12.77 -8.56 -12.79
N ILE A 83 -12.46 -9.17 -13.94
CA ILE A 83 -13.02 -8.77 -15.23
C ILE A 83 -14.38 -9.47 -15.42
N GLY A 84 -15.42 -8.71 -15.75
CA GLY A 84 -16.71 -9.26 -16.19
C GLY A 84 -17.78 -9.49 -15.11
N GLY A 85 -17.52 -9.19 -13.85
CA GLY A 85 -18.47 -9.43 -12.75
C GLY A 85 -19.25 -8.20 -12.25
N GLY A 86 -19.16 -7.04 -12.89
CA GLY A 86 -19.79 -5.81 -12.36
C GLY A 86 -19.21 -5.34 -11.02
N ILE A 87 -18.13 -5.96 -10.56
CA ILE A 87 -17.48 -5.65 -9.29
C ILE A 87 -16.68 -4.34 -9.46
N ARG A 88 -16.98 -3.36 -8.61
CA ARG A 88 -16.22 -2.12 -8.55
C ARG A 88 -14.78 -2.42 -8.13
N SER A 89 -13.82 -1.71 -8.72
CA SER A 89 -12.40 -1.83 -8.33
C SER A 89 -12.23 -1.80 -6.81
N LEU A 90 -11.58 -2.82 -6.26
CA LEU A 90 -11.31 -2.93 -4.82
C LEU A 90 -10.50 -1.73 -4.30
N ASN A 91 -9.62 -1.18 -5.14
CA ASN A 91 -8.87 0.03 -4.80
C ASN A 91 -9.78 1.26 -4.65
N VAL A 92 -10.84 1.35 -5.44
CA VAL A 92 -11.84 2.42 -5.34
C VAL A 92 -12.73 2.18 -4.13
N ALA A 93 -13.12 0.94 -3.88
CA ALA A 93 -13.90 0.58 -2.70
C ALA A 93 -13.18 0.97 -1.40
N LEU A 94 -11.92 0.53 -1.24
CA LEU A 94 -11.10 0.88 -0.07
C LEU A 94 -11.00 2.40 0.16
N ARG A 95 -10.76 3.19 -0.90
CA ARG A 95 -10.68 4.65 -0.77
C ARG A 95 -11.97 5.28 -0.31
N LYS A 96 -13.10 4.77 -0.80
CA LYS A 96 -14.43 5.27 -0.47
C LYS A 96 -14.85 4.86 0.93
N GLU A 97 -14.73 3.58 1.27
CA GLU A 97 -15.19 3.06 2.56
C GLU A 97 -14.33 3.57 3.74
N LEU A 98 -13.05 3.84 3.50
CA LEU A 98 -12.15 4.44 4.49
C LEU A 98 -12.15 5.98 4.45
N ASP A 99 -12.98 6.61 3.62
CA ASP A 99 -13.10 8.08 3.45
C ASP A 99 -11.72 8.76 3.28
N LEU A 100 -10.87 8.23 2.40
CA LEU A 100 -9.51 8.74 2.22
C LEU A 100 -9.54 10.09 1.51
N TYR A 101 -8.99 11.11 2.17
CA TYR A 101 -9.01 12.50 1.72
C TYR A 101 -8.28 12.73 0.40
N ALA A 102 -7.11 12.15 0.21
CA ALA A 102 -6.27 12.40 -0.96
C ALA A 102 -5.49 11.16 -1.42
N CYS A 103 -5.17 11.13 -2.72
CA CYS A 103 -4.25 10.15 -3.31
C CYS A 103 -2.93 10.87 -3.61
N VAL A 104 -1.98 10.81 -2.68
CA VAL A 104 -0.67 11.46 -2.82
C VAL A 104 0.24 10.58 -3.67
N ARG A 105 0.75 11.15 -4.77
CA ARG A 105 1.65 10.46 -5.71
C ARG A 105 2.86 11.34 -6.00
N PRO A 106 3.84 11.42 -5.07
CA PRO A 106 5.04 12.21 -5.30
C PRO A 106 5.84 11.60 -6.47
N VAL A 107 6.14 12.42 -7.46
CA VAL A 107 6.97 12.04 -8.61
C VAL A 107 8.19 12.93 -8.62
N ARG A 108 9.37 12.33 -8.59
CA ARG A 108 10.62 13.05 -8.71
C ARG A 108 11.27 12.72 -10.04
N TRP A 109 11.59 13.75 -10.80
CA TRP A 109 12.41 13.58 -11.99
C TRP A 109 13.89 13.46 -11.62
N PHE A 110 14.59 12.54 -12.27
CA PHE A 110 16.03 12.39 -12.11
C PHE A 110 16.74 12.78 -13.42
N ARG A 111 17.80 13.58 -13.31
CA ARG A 111 18.59 14.03 -14.46
C ARG A 111 19.13 12.82 -15.23
N GLY A 112 18.92 12.82 -16.56
CA GLY A 112 19.33 11.72 -17.43
C GLY A 112 18.25 10.66 -17.68
N THR A 113 17.09 10.76 -17.03
CA THR A 113 15.94 9.90 -17.32
C THR A 113 15.15 10.48 -18.48
N PRO A 114 14.84 9.70 -19.55
CA PRO A 114 13.97 10.18 -20.61
C PRO A 114 12.57 10.43 -20.05
N ALA A 115 12.06 11.65 -20.20
CA ALA A 115 10.69 11.99 -19.83
C ALA A 115 9.83 11.99 -21.08
N ALA A 116 8.63 11.44 -21.00
CA ALA A 116 7.67 11.39 -22.12
C ALA A 116 7.21 12.79 -22.62
N LEU A 117 7.54 13.85 -21.91
CA LEU A 117 7.18 15.24 -22.21
C LEU A 117 8.40 16.11 -22.57
N MET A 118 9.48 15.54 -23.08
CA MET A 118 10.69 16.28 -23.45
C MET A 118 10.55 17.12 -24.73
N HIS A 119 9.53 17.93 -24.85
CA HIS A 119 9.46 19.00 -25.86
C HIS A 119 9.26 20.39 -25.25
N ALA A 120 9.34 20.53 -23.95
CA ALA A 120 9.42 21.85 -23.35
C ALA A 120 10.78 21.98 -22.70
N GLU A 121 11.48 23.04 -22.95
CA GLU A 121 12.56 23.59 -22.15
C GLU A 121 12.00 23.96 -20.76
N LEU A 122 11.54 22.95 -20.05
CA LEU A 122 11.07 23.11 -18.68
C LEU A 122 12.30 23.13 -17.80
N SER A 123 12.64 24.32 -17.35
CA SER A 123 13.44 24.57 -16.15
C SER A 123 13.04 23.53 -15.07
N PRO A 124 13.99 22.97 -14.32
CA PRO A 124 13.69 21.99 -13.31
C PRO A 124 12.67 22.57 -12.32
N PHE A 125 11.43 22.14 -12.44
CA PHE A 125 10.37 22.52 -11.51
C PHE A 125 10.66 21.85 -10.18
N THR A 126 11.31 22.54 -9.29
CA THR A 126 11.41 22.17 -7.88
C THR A 126 10.13 22.61 -7.17
N GLY A 127 9.02 22.02 -7.56
CA GLY A 127 7.76 22.20 -6.85
C GLY A 127 7.68 21.18 -5.71
N HIS A 128 7.87 21.62 -4.50
CA HIS A 128 7.34 20.93 -3.34
C HIS A 128 5.83 21.17 -3.31
N ILE A 129 5.05 20.10 -3.43
CA ILE A 129 3.64 20.09 -3.05
C ILE A 129 3.55 19.32 -1.75
#